data_43f09b762c6e28ad736633fcda3f99da
#
_entry.id   43f09b762c6e28ad736633fcda3f99da
#
_cell.length_a   1.000
_cell.length_b   1.000
_cell.length_c   1.000
_cell.angle_alpha   90.00
_cell.angle_beta   90.00
_cell.angle_gamma   90.00
#
_symmetry.space_group_name_H-M   'P 1'
#
loop_
_entity.id
_entity.type
_entity.pdbx_description
1 polymer ?
#
loop_
_entity_poly.entity_id
_entity_poly.type
_entity_poly.pdbx_seq_one_letter_code
_entity_poly.pdbx_strand_id
1 'polypeptide(L)'
;MAAKEVKFGNNARQGMLNGVNVLADAVKVTLGPKGRNVVLDKSFGAPTVTKDGVSVAKEIELQDKFENMGAQMVKEVASKASDDAGDGTTTATVLAQTIVNEGLKSVAAGMNPMDLKRGIDKAVVAATAEIAAIAKPCADNKEIAQVGTISANSDTLIGDIIAEAMGKVGKEGVITVEEGSGLAVSYTHLRAHET
;
A
#
# COMPACT_ATOMS: atom_id res chain seq x y z
N MET A 1 13.82 -29.46 10.71
CA MET A 1 12.68 -28.61 10.28
C MET A 1 11.77 -28.41 11.48
N ALA A 2 11.33 -27.20 11.75
CA ALA A 2 10.34 -26.97 12.81
C ALA A 2 9.01 -27.64 12.43
N ALA A 3 8.31 -28.25 13.41
CA ALA A 3 7.01 -28.86 13.20
C ALA A 3 6.01 -27.79 12.72
N LYS A 4 5.16 -28.15 11.73
CA LYS A 4 4.10 -27.28 11.24
C LYS A 4 2.85 -27.51 12.06
N GLU A 5 2.27 -26.42 12.55
CA GLU A 5 0.97 -26.43 13.19
C GLU A 5 -0.13 -26.40 12.13
N VAL A 6 -1.16 -27.23 12.29
CA VAL A 6 -2.31 -27.28 11.36
C VAL A 6 -3.57 -26.99 12.14
N LYS A 7 -4.33 -25.97 11.71
CA LYS A 7 -5.65 -25.62 12.24
C LYS A 7 -6.70 -25.71 11.14
N PHE A 8 -7.92 -26.04 11.51
CA PHE A 8 -9.04 -26.20 10.58
C PHE A 8 -10.25 -25.39 11.02
N GLY A 9 -11.16 -25.16 10.08
CA GLY A 9 -12.47 -24.60 10.36
C GLY A 9 -12.44 -23.15 10.83
N ASN A 10 -13.35 -22.82 11.75
CA ASN A 10 -13.55 -21.44 12.18
C ASN A 10 -12.38 -20.89 13.01
N ASN A 11 -11.68 -21.70 13.76
CA ASN A 11 -10.54 -21.23 14.58
C ASN A 11 -9.39 -20.72 13.69
N ALA A 12 -9.11 -21.42 12.58
CA ALA A 12 -8.10 -20.95 11.63
C ALA A 12 -8.53 -19.65 10.94
N ARG A 13 -9.79 -19.58 10.48
CA ARG A 13 -10.34 -18.37 9.84
C ARG A 13 -10.35 -17.18 10.77
N GLN A 14 -10.74 -17.37 12.04
CA GLN A 14 -10.80 -16.29 13.02
C GLN A 14 -9.39 -15.75 13.33
N GLY A 15 -8.40 -16.63 13.50
CA GLY A 15 -7.01 -16.19 13.70
C GLY A 15 -6.52 -15.34 12.52
N MET A 16 -6.70 -15.83 11.29
CA MET A 16 -6.32 -15.06 10.11
C MET A 16 -7.08 -13.74 10.00
N LEU A 17 -8.38 -13.73 10.29
CA LEU A 17 -9.19 -12.50 10.27
C LEU A 17 -8.70 -11.47 11.30
N ASN A 18 -8.36 -11.93 12.50
CA ASN A 18 -7.79 -11.05 13.52
C ASN A 18 -6.49 -10.38 13.02
N GLY A 19 -5.60 -11.16 12.41
CA GLY A 19 -4.37 -10.65 11.83
C GLY A 19 -4.60 -9.62 10.72
N VAL A 20 -5.55 -9.89 9.82
CA VAL A 20 -5.98 -8.94 8.79
C VAL A 20 -6.46 -7.63 9.43
N ASN A 21 -7.30 -7.72 10.46
CA ASN A 21 -7.86 -6.55 11.13
C ASN A 21 -6.79 -5.76 11.89
N VAL A 22 -5.91 -6.42 12.64
CA VAL A 22 -4.85 -5.74 13.39
C VAL A 22 -3.95 -4.93 12.46
N LEU A 23 -3.48 -5.52 11.36
CA LEU A 23 -2.64 -4.80 10.41
C LEU A 23 -3.40 -3.67 9.71
N ALA A 24 -4.59 -3.94 9.19
CA ALA A 24 -5.36 -2.93 8.46
C ALA A 24 -5.79 -1.78 9.38
N ASP A 25 -6.12 -2.05 10.64
CA ASP A 25 -6.48 -1.02 11.63
C ASP A 25 -5.29 -0.12 11.98
N ALA A 26 -4.08 -0.68 12.04
CA ALA A 26 -2.86 0.11 12.24
C ALA A 26 -2.55 1.00 11.01
N VAL A 27 -2.71 0.46 9.81
CA VAL A 27 -2.42 1.19 8.56
C VAL A 27 -3.46 2.27 8.27
N LYS A 28 -4.75 1.99 8.48
CA LYS A 28 -5.83 2.93 8.14
C LYS A 28 -5.82 4.24 8.92
N VAL A 29 -5.13 4.31 10.08
CA VAL A 29 -5.01 5.57 10.83
C VAL A 29 -4.20 6.62 10.08
N THR A 30 -3.43 6.22 9.06
CA THR A 30 -2.66 7.13 8.20
C THR A 30 -3.47 7.70 7.04
N LEU A 31 -4.71 7.23 6.81
CA LEU A 31 -5.50 7.53 5.62
C LEU A 31 -6.06 8.96 5.60
N GLY A 32 -5.87 9.62 4.49
CA GLY A 32 -6.56 10.86 4.10
C GLY A 32 -6.13 12.10 4.89
N PRO A 33 -6.89 13.20 4.77
CA PRO A 33 -6.52 14.49 5.34
C PRO A 33 -6.44 14.51 6.87
N LYS A 34 -7.16 13.60 7.53
CA LYS A 34 -7.12 13.42 8.99
C LYS A 34 -6.15 12.32 9.42
N GLY A 35 -5.35 11.80 8.48
CA GLY A 35 -4.34 10.78 8.74
C GLY A 35 -3.36 11.23 9.81
N ARG A 36 -2.99 10.29 10.69
CA ARG A 36 -2.09 10.52 11.82
C ARG A 36 -0.76 9.83 11.57
N ASN A 37 0.27 10.35 12.23
CA ASN A 37 1.54 9.66 12.28
C ASN A 37 1.44 8.40 13.16
N VAL A 38 2.12 7.35 12.73
CA VAL A 38 2.34 6.13 13.50
C VAL A 38 3.78 6.16 13.99
N VAL A 39 3.96 5.80 15.25
CA VAL A 39 5.30 5.64 15.84
C VAL A 39 5.63 4.15 15.85
N LEU A 40 6.71 3.80 15.17
CA LEU A 40 7.20 2.44 15.06
C LEU A 40 8.41 2.26 15.96
N ASP A 41 8.36 1.28 16.85
CA ASP A 41 9.51 0.89 17.66
C ASP A 41 10.56 0.19 16.78
N LYS A 42 11.82 0.44 17.08
CA LYS A 42 12.95 -0.22 16.41
C LYS A 42 13.78 -0.97 17.44
N SER A 43 14.23 -2.16 17.06
CA SER A 43 15.13 -2.96 17.89
C SER A 43 16.44 -2.22 18.21
N PHE A 44 16.88 -1.29 17.35
CA PHE A 44 18.05 -0.44 17.55
C PHE A 44 17.78 0.97 17.03
N GLY A 45 18.11 1.98 17.83
CA GLY A 45 17.96 3.39 17.48
C GLY A 45 16.67 4.03 17.97
N ALA A 46 16.39 5.23 17.48
CA ALA A 46 15.19 5.97 17.84
C ALA A 46 13.96 5.43 17.11
N PRO A 47 12.75 5.50 17.72
CA PRO A 47 11.51 5.14 17.05
C PRO A 47 11.32 5.92 15.74
N THR A 48 10.78 5.27 14.73
CA THR A 48 10.46 5.93 13.45
C THR A 48 9.03 6.46 13.50
N VAL A 49 8.87 7.72 13.11
CA VAL A 49 7.55 8.36 12.95
C VAL A 49 7.23 8.45 11.47
N THR A 50 6.13 7.85 11.05
CA THR A 50 5.74 7.82 9.62
C THR A 50 4.24 7.98 9.43
N LYS A 51 3.84 8.51 8.28
CA LYS A 51 2.46 8.48 7.76
C LYS A 51 2.31 7.47 6.61
N ASP A 52 3.40 6.89 6.14
CA ASP A 52 3.37 5.97 5.03
C ASP A 52 2.80 4.62 5.44
N GLY A 53 1.69 4.23 4.79
CA GLY A 53 0.97 3.00 5.10
C GLY A 53 1.76 1.73 4.79
N VAL A 54 2.61 1.73 3.76
CA VAL A 54 3.43 0.55 3.43
C VAL A 54 4.54 0.35 4.46
N SER A 55 5.16 1.42 4.94
CA SER A 55 6.16 1.36 6.02
C SER A 55 5.55 0.80 7.30
N VAL A 56 4.34 1.28 7.68
CA VAL A 56 3.61 0.73 8.83
C VAL A 56 3.32 -0.75 8.64
N ALA A 57 2.80 -1.14 7.47
CA ALA A 57 2.47 -2.53 7.18
C ALA A 57 3.69 -3.46 7.27
N LYS A 58 4.84 -3.03 6.79
CA LYS A 58 6.08 -3.83 6.77
C LYS A 58 6.61 -4.16 8.16
N GLU A 59 6.42 -3.28 9.14
CA GLU A 59 6.92 -3.45 10.51
C GLU A 59 6.02 -4.31 11.40
N ILE A 60 4.76 -4.58 10.99
CA ILE A 60 3.83 -5.34 11.83
C ILE A 60 4.14 -6.82 11.74
N GLU A 61 4.47 -7.40 12.89
CA GLU A 61 4.60 -8.84 13.13
C GLU A 61 3.82 -9.24 14.37
N LEU A 62 3.07 -10.34 14.29
CA LEU A 62 2.22 -10.82 15.36
C LEU A 62 2.74 -12.12 15.93
N GLN A 63 2.55 -12.32 17.26
CA GLN A 63 3.07 -13.49 17.97
C GLN A 63 2.33 -14.78 17.60
N ASP A 64 1.00 -14.74 17.45
CA ASP A 64 0.23 -15.89 16.99
C ASP A 64 0.49 -16.13 15.50
N LYS A 65 0.85 -17.37 15.15
CA LYS A 65 1.22 -17.75 13.79
C LYS A 65 0.08 -17.54 12.78
N PHE A 66 -1.16 -17.82 13.19
CA PHE A 66 -2.31 -17.69 12.29
C PHE A 66 -2.74 -16.24 12.12
N GLU A 67 -2.66 -15.44 13.17
CA GLU A 67 -2.83 -13.99 13.08
C GLU A 67 -1.73 -13.38 12.19
N ASN A 68 -0.48 -13.77 12.41
CA ASN A 68 0.63 -13.30 11.59
C ASN A 68 0.47 -13.68 10.11
N MET A 69 -0.05 -14.88 9.79
CA MET A 69 -0.37 -15.25 8.41
C MET A 69 -1.41 -14.31 7.78
N GLY A 70 -2.47 -13.96 8.51
CA GLY A 70 -3.47 -12.99 8.06
C GLY A 70 -2.85 -11.61 7.82
N ALA A 71 -2.03 -11.14 8.75
CA ALA A 71 -1.30 -9.88 8.61
C ALA A 71 -0.37 -9.90 7.38
N GLN A 72 0.40 -10.98 7.17
CA GLN A 72 1.30 -11.11 6.02
C GLN A 72 0.55 -11.06 4.67
N MET A 73 -0.65 -11.64 4.57
CA MET A 73 -1.46 -11.55 3.34
C MET A 73 -1.83 -10.11 3.00
N VAL A 74 -2.21 -9.30 4.00
CA VAL A 74 -2.53 -7.88 3.78
C VAL A 74 -1.27 -7.04 3.55
N LYS A 75 -0.16 -7.38 4.21
CA LYS A 75 1.15 -6.77 3.93
C LYS A 75 1.55 -6.96 2.46
N GLU A 76 1.30 -8.13 1.88
CA GLU A 76 1.56 -8.40 0.47
C GLU A 76 0.68 -7.53 -0.45
N VAL A 77 -0.60 -7.33 -0.10
CA VAL A 77 -1.49 -6.42 -0.83
C VAL A 77 -0.95 -4.99 -0.82
N ALA A 78 -0.53 -4.48 0.34
CA ALA A 78 0.04 -3.15 0.46
C ALA A 78 1.34 -3.00 -0.34
N SER A 79 2.24 -3.97 -0.26
CA SER A 79 3.51 -3.99 -1.00
C SER A 79 3.27 -4.01 -2.50
N LYS A 80 2.36 -4.87 -2.98
CA LYS A 80 2.04 -4.97 -4.40
C LYS A 80 1.43 -3.68 -4.94
N ALA A 81 0.53 -3.01 -4.19
CA ALA A 81 0.00 -1.71 -4.58
C ALA A 81 1.11 -0.65 -4.68
N SER A 82 2.09 -0.68 -3.77
CA SER A 82 3.27 0.19 -3.83
C SER A 82 4.15 -0.09 -5.04
N ASP A 83 4.41 -1.37 -5.33
CA ASP A 83 5.29 -1.77 -6.42
C ASP A 83 4.68 -1.48 -7.80
N ASP A 84 3.36 -1.72 -7.94
CA ASP A 84 2.65 -1.55 -9.22
C ASP A 84 2.28 -0.09 -9.52
N ALA A 85 1.93 0.70 -8.50
CA ALA A 85 1.38 2.06 -8.68
C ALA A 85 2.15 3.15 -7.91
N GLY A 86 3.03 2.80 -6.99
CA GLY A 86 3.75 3.77 -6.14
C GLY A 86 2.88 4.48 -5.10
N ASP A 87 1.57 4.26 -5.11
CA ASP A 87 0.59 4.92 -4.23
C ASP A 87 -0.62 4.02 -3.97
N GLY A 88 -1.54 4.46 -3.09
CA GLY A 88 -2.78 3.76 -2.81
C GLY A 88 -2.66 2.59 -1.85
N THR A 89 -1.53 2.41 -1.18
CA THR A 89 -1.24 1.30 -0.26
C THR A 89 -2.24 1.19 0.88
N THR A 90 -2.57 2.31 1.52
CA THR A 90 -3.55 2.36 2.61
C THR A 90 -4.96 2.06 2.09
N THR A 91 -5.33 2.60 0.94
CA THR A 91 -6.64 2.32 0.30
C THR A 91 -6.78 0.84 -0.05
N ALA A 92 -5.76 0.24 -0.66
CA ALA A 92 -5.73 -1.19 -0.98
C ALA A 92 -5.88 -2.06 0.28
N THR A 93 -5.18 -1.69 1.37
CA THR A 93 -5.27 -2.37 2.67
C THR A 93 -6.69 -2.33 3.26
N VAL A 94 -7.33 -1.16 3.24
CA VAL A 94 -8.71 -0.98 3.74
C VAL A 94 -9.72 -1.76 2.90
N LEU A 95 -9.55 -1.76 1.58
CA LEU A 95 -10.39 -2.55 0.67
C LEU A 95 -10.22 -4.05 0.93
N ALA A 96 -8.98 -4.53 1.07
CA ALA A 96 -8.70 -5.93 1.39
C ALA A 96 -9.35 -6.33 2.71
N GLN A 97 -9.21 -5.54 3.77
CA GLN A 97 -9.87 -5.76 5.05
C GLN A 97 -11.38 -5.89 4.89
N THR A 98 -12.01 -4.95 4.18
CA THR A 98 -13.46 -4.92 3.99
C THR A 98 -13.95 -6.13 3.21
N ILE A 99 -13.28 -6.48 2.11
CA ILE A 99 -13.63 -7.65 1.27
C ILE A 99 -13.53 -8.94 2.09
N VAL A 100 -12.46 -9.11 2.88
CA VAL A 100 -12.28 -10.29 3.72
C VAL A 100 -13.34 -10.37 4.82
N ASN A 101 -13.61 -9.26 5.53
CA ASN A 101 -14.62 -9.21 6.59
C ASN A 101 -16.02 -9.55 6.06
N GLU A 102 -16.45 -8.93 4.98
CA GLU A 102 -17.78 -9.18 4.39
C GLU A 102 -17.86 -10.58 3.74
N GLY A 103 -16.79 -10.99 3.08
CA GLY A 103 -16.71 -12.32 2.49
C GLY A 103 -16.82 -13.43 3.53
N LEU A 104 -16.14 -13.30 4.67
CA LEU A 104 -16.21 -14.29 5.75
C LEU A 104 -17.59 -14.35 6.42
N LYS A 105 -18.30 -13.23 6.52
CA LYS A 105 -19.71 -13.23 6.98
C LYS A 105 -20.58 -14.05 6.04
N SER A 106 -20.42 -13.88 4.74
CA SER A 106 -21.17 -14.64 3.73
C SER A 106 -20.86 -16.14 3.78
N VAL A 107 -19.59 -16.51 3.95
CA VAL A 107 -19.17 -17.90 4.12
C VAL A 107 -19.70 -18.51 5.42
N ALA A 108 -19.70 -17.75 6.52
CA ALA A 108 -20.29 -18.19 7.79
C ALA A 108 -21.80 -18.40 7.70
N ALA A 109 -22.48 -17.62 6.84
CA ALA A 109 -23.90 -17.80 6.53
C ALA A 109 -24.19 -18.97 5.57
N GLY A 110 -23.17 -19.74 5.15
CA GLY A 110 -23.33 -20.94 4.32
C GLY A 110 -23.11 -20.73 2.82
N MET A 111 -22.65 -19.54 2.39
CA MET A 111 -22.32 -19.33 0.98
C MET A 111 -21.09 -20.14 0.59
N ASN A 112 -21.10 -20.69 -0.62
CA ASN A 112 -19.96 -21.40 -1.18
C ASN A 112 -18.79 -20.40 -1.44
N PRO A 113 -17.61 -20.61 -0.83
CA PRO A 113 -16.48 -19.70 -1.00
C PRO A 113 -16.00 -19.54 -2.45
N MET A 114 -16.13 -20.59 -3.27
CA MET A 114 -15.72 -20.55 -4.68
C MET A 114 -16.69 -19.71 -5.53
N ASP A 115 -17.99 -19.75 -5.21
CA ASP A 115 -18.97 -18.90 -5.89
C ASP A 115 -18.82 -17.43 -5.47
N LEU A 116 -18.54 -17.19 -4.18
CA LEU A 116 -18.19 -15.87 -3.69
C LEU A 116 -16.96 -15.30 -4.43
N LYS A 117 -15.89 -16.11 -4.57
CA LYS A 117 -14.69 -15.70 -5.32
C LYS A 117 -15.04 -15.33 -6.76
N ARG A 118 -15.82 -16.14 -7.47
CA ARG A 118 -16.25 -15.84 -8.85
C ARG A 118 -17.04 -14.53 -8.93
N GLY A 119 -17.85 -14.24 -7.91
CA GLY A 119 -18.58 -12.97 -7.79
C GLY A 119 -17.64 -11.78 -7.60
N ILE A 120 -16.65 -11.91 -6.72
CA ILE A 120 -15.62 -10.90 -6.49
C ILE A 120 -14.82 -10.64 -7.78
N ASP A 121 -14.38 -11.69 -8.48
CA ASP A 121 -13.64 -11.56 -9.74
C ASP A 121 -14.43 -10.76 -10.79
N LYS A 122 -15.74 -11.05 -10.96
CA LYS A 122 -16.61 -10.29 -11.87
C LYS A 122 -16.78 -8.83 -11.44
N ALA A 123 -16.94 -8.58 -10.15
CA ALA A 123 -17.06 -7.22 -9.62
C ALA A 123 -15.79 -6.42 -9.84
N VAL A 124 -14.62 -7.03 -9.65
CA VAL A 124 -13.31 -6.39 -9.91
C VAL A 124 -13.18 -6.01 -11.37
N VAL A 125 -13.51 -6.90 -12.31
CA VAL A 125 -13.47 -6.60 -13.76
C VAL A 125 -14.38 -5.41 -14.11
N ALA A 126 -15.60 -5.38 -13.59
CA ALA A 126 -16.52 -4.27 -13.85
C ALA A 126 -16.02 -2.96 -13.23
N ALA A 127 -15.56 -2.99 -11.96
CA ALA A 127 -15.09 -1.81 -11.26
C ALA A 127 -13.83 -1.23 -11.91
N THR A 128 -12.88 -2.07 -12.32
CA THR A 128 -11.65 -1.61 -12.99
C THR A 128 -11.95 -1.00 -14.36
N ALA A 129 -12.92 -1.52 -15.12
CA ALA A 129 -13.34 -0.95 -16.38
C ALA A 129 -13.96 0.45 -16.19
N GLU A 130 -14.81 0.63 -15.19
CA GLU A 130 -15.41 1.94 -14.87
C GLU A 130 -14.36 2.93 -14.37
N ILE A 131 -13.44 2.51 -13.50
CA ILE A 131 -12.32 3.36 -13.06
C ILE A 131 -11.47 3.81 -14.24
N ALA A 132 -11.15 2.91 -15.17
CA ALA A 132 -10.40 3.26 -16.37
C ALA A 132 -11.15 4.28 -17.25
N ALA A 133 -12.49 4.18 -17.36
CA ALA A 133 -13.32 5.10 -18.12
C ALA A 133 -13.37 6.52 -17.54
N ILE A 134 -13.30 6.66 -16.20
CA ILE A 134 -13.32 7.97 -15.52
C ILE A 134 -11.91 8.54 -15.27
N ALA A 135 -10.86 7.72 -15.43
CA ALA A 135 -9.48 8.13 -15.20
C ALA A 135 -9.07 9.20 -16.22
N LYS A 136 -8.37 10.22 -15.74
CA LYS A 136 -7.79 11.26 -16.59
C LYS A 136 -6.28 11.10 -16.60
N PRO A 137 -5.66 11.00 -17.78
CA PRO A 137 -4.20 10.99 -17.87
C PRO A 137 -3.64 12.36 -17.47
N CYS A 138 -2.54 12.37 -16.73
CA CYS A 138 -1.80 13.61 -16.45
C CYS A 138 -1.25 14.18 -17.75
N ALA A 139 -1.70 15.38 -18.12
CA ALA A 139 -1.37 16.00 -19.41
C ALA A 139 -0.21 16.98 -19.30
N ASP A 140 -0.10 17.73 -18.21
CA ASP A 140 0.86 18.80 -18.02
C ASP A 140 1.70 18.67 -16.73
N ASN A 141 2.77 19.47 -16.65
CA ASN A 141 3.67 19.47 -15.49
C ASN A 141 2.97 19.91 -14.21
N LYS A 142 1.93 20.71 -14.29
CA LYS A 142 1.18 21.17 -13.12
C LYS A 142 0.38 20.02 -12.51
N GLU A 143 -0.25 19.19 -13.32
CA GLU A 143 -0.95 17.99 -12.87
C GLU A 143 0.04 16.99 -12.26
N ILE A 144 1.21 16.81 -12.88
CA ILE A 144 2.30 15.97 -12.35
C ILE A 144 2.75 16.49 -10.98
N ALA A 145 2.96 17.80 -10.83
CA ALA A 145 3.33 18.41 -9.55
C ALA A 145 2.25 18.18 -8.48
N GLN A 146 0.97 18.28 -8.84
CA GLN A 146 -0.15 18.03 -7.92
C GLN A 146 -0.18 16.57 -7.45
N VAL A 147 0.00 15.61 -8.35
CA VAL A 147 0.07 14.18 -8.00
C VAL A 147 1.28 13.91 -7.11
N GLY A 148 2.46 14.43 -7.49
CA GLY A 148 3.68 14.33 -6.69
C GLY A 148 3.52 14.93 -5.29
N THR A 149 2.87 16.08 -5.17
CA THR A 149 2.56 16.72 -3.88
C THR A 149 1.67 15.83 -3.00
N ILE A 150 0.64 15.22 -3.57
CA ILE A 150 -0.26 14.32 -2.83
C ILE A 150 0.52 13.10 -2.34
N SER A 151 1.29 12.46 -3.21
CA SER A 151 2.12 11.29 -2.85
C SER A 151 3.19 11.63 -1.81
N ALA A 152 3.69 12.86 -1.81
CA ALA A 152 4.64 13.38 -0.81
C ALA A 152 3.98 13.94 0.47
N ASN A 153 2.80 13.48 0.84
CA ASN A 153 2.07 13.94 2.04
C ASN A 153 1.82 15.47 2.08
N SER A 154 1.49 16.05 0.95
CA SER A 154 1.23 17.48 0.75
C SER A 154 2.48 18.37 0.76
N ASP A 155 3.66 17.82 0.52
CA ASP A 155 4.89 18.58 0.32
C ASP A 155 4.96 19.07 -1.13
N THR A 156 4.68 20.36 -1.32
CA THR A 156 4.68 20.99 -2.65
C THR A 156 6.08 21.08 -3.27
N LEU A 157 7.11 21.22 -2.44
CA LEU A 157 8.49 21.29 -2.92
C LEU A 157 8.90 19.99 -3.60
N ILE A 158 8.58 18.87 -2.98
CA ILE A 158 8.83 17.54 -3.57
C ILE A 158 8.03 17.36 -4.87
N GLY A 159 6.76 17.78 -4.87
CA GLY A 159 5.92 17.72 -6.07
C GLY A 159 6.49 18.52 -7.25
N ASP A 160 6.98 19.72 -7.00
CA ASP A 160 7.59 20.57 -8.01
C ASP A 160 8.91 19.99 -8.55
N ILE A 161 9.77 19.44 -7.66
CA ILE A 161 11.01 18.76 -8.07
C ILE A 161 10.71 17.55 -8.96
N ILE A 162 9.71 16.74 -8.61
CA ILE A 162 9.30 15.60 -9.42
C ILE A 162 8.81 16.07 -10.79
N ALA A 163 7.96 17.10 -10.85
CA ALA A 163 7.46 17.63 -12.11
C ALA A 163 8.56 18.21 -13.01
N GLU A 164 9.54 18.90 -12.41
CA GLU A 164 10.72 19.39 -13.14
C GLU A 164 11.56 18.22 -13.67
N ALA A 165 11.81 17.21 -12.86
CA ALA A 165 12.54 16.02 -13.28
C ALA A 165 11.84 15.30 -14.43
N MET A 166 10.52 15.06 -14.32
CA MET A 166 9.70 14.47 -15.39
C MET A 166 9.71 15.30 -16.67
N GLY A 167 9.72 16.64 -16.56
CA GLY A 167 9.86 17.53 -17.71
C GLY A 167 11.19 17.38 -18.45
N LYS A 168 12.27 17.03 -17.74
CA LYS A 168 13.60 16.82 -18.31
C LYS A 168 13.80 15.43 -18.93
N VAL A 169 13.27 14.37 -18.29
CA VAL A 169 13.47 12.98 -18.76
C VAL A 169 12.33 12.49 -19.65
N GLY A 170 11.20 13.18 -19.66
CA GLY A 170 9.99 12.73 -20.37
C GLY A 170 9.23 11.64 -19.60
N LYS A 171 8.04 11.26 -20.11
CA LYS A 171 7.13 10.32 -19.45
C LYS A 171 7.67 8.88 -19.33
N GLU A 172 8.57 8.51 -20.21
CA GLU A 172 9.22 7.19 -20.25
C GLU A 172 10.57 7.17 -19.49
N GLY A 173 10.96 8.31 -18.90
CA GLY A 173 12.22 8.45 -18.19
C GLY A 173 12.18 7.80 -16.82
N VAL A 174 13.34 7.28 -16.37
CA VAL A 174 13.52 6.72 -15.04
C VAL A 174 14.13 7.79 -14.12
N ILE A 175 13.48 8.00 -12.97
CA ILE A 175 13.95 8.89 -11.92
C ILE A 175 14.35 8.03 -10.73
N THR A 176 15.61 8.12 -10.31
CA THR A 176 16.11 7.47 -9.09
C THR A 176 16.34 8.51 -8.01
N VAL A 177 16.05 8.14 -6.77
CA VAL A 177 16.28 8.97 -5.57
C VAL A 177 17.30 8.26 -4.70
N GLU A 178 18.36 8.98 -4.32
CA GLU A 178 19.39 8.48 -3.43
C GLU A 178 19.58 9.45 -2.26
N GLU A 179 19.90 8.91 -1.08
CA GLU A 179 20.27 9.75 0.08
C GLU A 179 21.64 10.39 -0.14
N GLY A 180 21.67 11.71 -0.13
CA GLY A 180 22.92 12.46 -0.18
C GLY A 180 23.62 12.47 1.18
N SER A 181 24.89 12.08 1.25
CA SER A 181 25.72 12.08 2.46
C SER A 181 26.56 13.36 2.67
N GLY A 182 26.22 14.48 2.04
CA GLY A 182 26.99 15.72 2.06
C GLY A 182 26.33 16.84 2.85
N LEU A 183 27.18 17.71 3.44
CA LEU A 183 26.79 18.95 4.15
C LEU A 183 26.20 20.04 3.24
N ALA A 184 26.20 19.85 1.96
CA ALA A 184 25.65 20.78 0.98
C ALA A 184 25.13 20.05 -0.26
N VAL A 185 23.83 20.15 -0.48
CA VAL A 185 23.18 20.35 -1.78
C VAL A 185 22.98 19.18 -2.73
N SER A 186 21.74 18.98 -2.99
CA SER A 186 21.02 18.75 -4.23
C SER A 186 21.89 18.71 -5.50
N TYR A 187 22.22 17.52 -5.96
CA TYR A 187 22.54 17.28 -7.37
C TYR A 187 21.50 16.38 -7.99
N THR A 188 20.67 16.92 -8.86
CA THR A 188 19.87 16.10 -9.77
C THR A 188 20.78 15.66 -10.93
N HIS A 189 21.27 14.43 -10.88
CA HIS A 189 21.90 13.80 -12.04
C HIS A 189 20.80 13.09 -12.85
N LEU A 190 20.34 13.73 -13.89
CA LEU A 190 19.44 13.12 -14.84
C LEU A 190 20.30 12.47 -15.94
N ARG A 191 20.40 11.15 -15.98
CA ARG A 191 20.90 10.41 -17.13
C ARG A 191 19.70 9.98 -17.98
N ALA A 192 19.55 10.56 -19.15
CA ALA A 192 18.77 9.95 -20.21
C ALA A 192 19.54 8.70 -20.68
N HIS A 193 18.94 7.52 -20.57
CA HIS A 193 19.41 6.36 -21.31
C HIS A 193 18.95 6.53 -22.75
N GLU A 194 19.89 6.88 -23.61
CA GLU A 194 19.73 6.68 -25.06
C GLU A 194 19.80 5.18 -25.32
N THR A 195 18.71 4.60 -25.82
CA THR A 195 18.69 3.25 -26.43
C THR A 195 19.11 3.33 -27.87
#